data_099c4c0ed44b333608d6d4bd35278f7d
#
_entry.id   099c4c0ed44b333608d6d4bd35278f7d
#
_cell.length_a   1.000
_cell.length_b   1.000
_cell.length_c   1.000
_cell.angle_alpha   90.00
_cell.angle_beta   90.00
_cell.angle_gamma   90.00
#
_symmetry.space_group_name_H-M   'P 1'
#
loop_
_entity.id
_entity.type
_entity.pdbx_description
1 polymer ?
#
loop_
_entity_poly.entity_id
_entity_poly.type
_entity_poly.pdbx_seq_one_letter_code
_entity_poly.pdbx_strand_id
1 'polypeptide(L)'
;MAVGGPDKLENVEPYLLDVRGGRPTPPELVEEIKERYRVTGGKTPVLGIMREIVKKLEQRLNGPGGERYRAYIGFRHWHPYIKDAYAELMDERPEQLIGVCMAPQYSSMSIGAYIKKVEEARAALGGEFPVSYVQSWHEHPRLIAAIAENITAALQKFPADVRSRVPILFTAHSLPERILQMKDPYPDHVRATMNAVCRTLGEVTARFAYQSRGRSSEKWLGPTVEEALDALCADGHKHVLMAPIGFISDHLEVLYDIDIELKQRAAKQGMQLERIAMLNATPPLIEILASVIEQHETSLVR
;
A
#
# COMPACT_ATOMS: atom_id res chain seq x y z
N MET A 1 -6.11 8.43 -3.22
CA MET A 1 -4.91 8.63 -4.08
C MET A 1 -3.96 7.45 -3.91
N ALA A 2 -3.32 6.99 -4.99
CA ALA A 2 -2.37 5.86 -4.98
C ALA A 2 -1.29 6.03 -6.07
N VAL A 3 -0.37 5.06 -6.18
CA VAL A 3 0.72 5.08 -7.18
C VAL A 3 0.16 4.93 -8.61
N GLY A 4 -0.80 4.03 -8.80
CA GLY A 4 -1.26 3.57 -10.10
C GLY A 4 -0.44 2.39 -10.64
N GLY A 5 -0.73 1.99 -11.87
CA GLY A 5 -0.01 0.92 -12.55
C GLY A 5 -0.61 0.65 -13.93
N PRO A 6 0.13 -0.04 -14.82
CA PRO A 6 -0.31 -0.26 -16.19
C PRO A 6 -1.53 -1.20 -16.23
N ASP A 7 -2.49 -0.86 -17.05
CA ASP A 7 -3.74 -1.58 -17.26
C ASP A 7 -3.65 -2.66 -18.36
N LYS A 8 -2.51 -2.73 -19.08
CA LYS A 8 -2.16 -3.75 -20.06
C LYS A 8 -0.64 -3.77 -20.30
N LEU A 9 -0.13 -4.83 -20.91
CA LEU A 9 1.32 -5.04 -21.10
C LEU A 9 1.99 -3.95 -21.96
N GLU A 10 1.29 -3.44 -22.97
CA GLU A 10 1.80 -2.37 -23.86
C GLU A 10 2.04 -1.07 -23.08
N ASN A 11 1.35 -0.88 -21.97
CA ASN A 11 1.44 0.31 -21.13
C ASN A 11 2.52 0.22 -20.04
N VAL A 12 3.26 -0.89 -19.95
CA VAL A 12 4.36 -1.04 -18.98
C VAL A 12 5.48 -0.03 -19.25
N GLU A 13 5.92 0.12 -20.48
CA GLU A 13 7.00 1.05 -20.82
C GLU A 13 6.61 2.52 -20.60
N PRO A 14 5.44 3.02 -21.07
CA PRO A 14 4.97 4.36 -20.74
C PRO A 14 4.82 4.61 -19.23
N TYR A 15 4.32 3.63 -18.48
CA TYR A 15 4.22 3.71 -17.03
C TYR A 15 5.60 3.86 -16.37
N LEU A 16 6.56 3.03 -16.76
CA LEU A 16 7.94 3.11 -16.26
C LEU A 16 8.62 4.45 -16.61
N LEU A 17 8.33 5.00 -17.79
CA LEU A 17 8.81 6.31 -18.20
C LEU A 17 8.28 7.41 -17.25
N ASP A 18 6.99 7.37 -16.92
CA ASP A 18 6.38 8.32 -15.97
C ASP A 18 6.97 8.16 -14.56
N VAL A 19 7.02 6.94 -14.02
CA VAL A 19 7.63 6.66 -12.69
C VAL A 19 9.08 7.17 -12.59
N ARG A 20 9.83 7.11 -13.69
CA ARG A 20 11.23 7.54 -13.76
C ARG A 20 11.39 9.03 -14.12
N GLY A 21 10.28 9.79 -14.15
CA GLY A 21 10.28 11.23 -14.46
C GLY A 21 10.78 11.53 -15.87
N GLY A 22 10.34 10.75 -16.85
CA GLY A 22 10.67 10.89 -18.27
C GLY A 22 12.01 10.26 -18.69
N ARG A 23 12.72 9.57 -17.79
CA ARG A 23 13.97 8.86 -18.14
C ARG A 23 13.65 7.49 -18.72
N PRO A 24 14.14 7.15 -19.94
CA PRO A 24 13.92 5.85 -20.55
C PRO A 24 14.37 4.69 -19.67
N THR A 25 13.65 3.60 -19.76
CA THR A 25 14.00 2.33 -19.09
C THR A 25 14.74 1.44 -20.09
N PRO A 26 15.84 0.77 -19.69
CA PRO A 26 16.51 -0.19 -20.58
C PRO A 26 15.52 -1.25 -21.09
N PRO A 27 15.57 -1.62 -22.38
CA PRO A 27 14.61 -2.57 -22.97
C PRO A 27 14.53 -3.90 -22.23
N GLU A 28 15.65 -4.43 -21.76
CA GLU A 28 15.71 -5.70 -21.00
C GLU A 28 14.91 -5.59 -19.71
N LEU A 29 14.97 -4.43 -19.03
CA LEU A 29 14.20 -4.19 -17.80
C LEU A 29 12.71 -4.02 -18.12
N VAL A 30 12.36 -3.41 -19.23
CA VAL A 30 10.96 -3.30 -19.69
C VAL A 30 10.38 -4.70 -19.90
N GLU A 31 11.09 -5.58 -20.60
CA GLU A 31 10.63 -6.95 -20.84
C GLU A 31 10.58 -7.78 -19.55
N GLU A 32 11.53 -7.62 -18.65
CA GLU A 32 11.48 -8.24 -17.32
C GLU A 32 10.20 -7.84 -16.57
N ILE A 33 9.88 -6.55 -16.53
CA ILE A 33 8.68 -6.06 -15.84
C ILE A 33 7.40 -6.51 -16.57
N LYS A 34 7.38 -6.53 -17.90
CA LYS A 34 6.26 -7.10 -18.67
C LYS A 34 6.05 -8.58 -18.33
N GLU A 35 7.13 -9.37 -18.18
CA GLU A 35 7.02 -10.77 -17.79
C GLU A 35 6.44 -10.91 -16.38
N ARG A 36 6.86 -10.08 -15.42
CA ARG A 36 6.27 -10.04 -14.07
C ARG A 36 4.77 -9.76 -14.13
N TYR A 37 4.33 -8.80 -14.95
CA TYR A 37 2.90 -8.55 -15.17
C TYR A 37 2.21 -9.73 -15.86
N ARG A 38 2.84 -10.36 -16.85
CA ARG A 38 2.24 -11.48 -17.60
C ARG A 38 1.90 -12.65 -16.68
N VAL A 39 2.82 -13.03 -15.80
CA VAL A 39 2.60 -14.15 -14.86
C VAL A 39 1.66 -13.78 -13.69
N THR A 40 1.38 -12.49 -13.48
CA THR A 40 0.43 -12.02 -12.44
C THR A 40 -0.92 -11.55 -13.00
N GLY A 41 -1.25 -11.90 -14.26
CA GLY A 41 -2.55 -11.63 -14.87
C GLY A 41 -2.55 -10.56 -15.97
N GLY A 42 -1.39 -10.13 -16.45
CA GLY A 42 -1.23 -9.25 -17.63
C GLY A 42 -1.47 -7.76 -17.38
N LYS A 43 -1.87 -7.37 -16.18
CA LYS A 43 -2.16 -5.97 -15.78
C LYS A 43 -2.12 -5.81 -14.27
N THR A 44 -2.08 -4.55 -13.81
CA THR A 44 -2.29 -4.27 -12.39
C THR A 44 -3.76 -4.48 -11.99
N PRO A 45 -4.07 -5.10 -10.84
CA PRO A 45 -5.43 -5.16 -10.32
C PRO A 45 -5.88 -3.83 -9.66
N VAL A 46 -4.96 -2.91 -9.40
CA VAL A 46 -5.17 -1.71 -8.56
C VAL A 46 -6.33 -0.86 -9.02
N LEU A 47 -6.47 -0.58 -10.32
CA LEU A 47 -7.58 0.25 -10.83
C LEU A 47 -8.95 -0.38 -10.55
N GLY A 48 -9.08 -1.70 -10.76
CA GLY A 48 -10.31 -2.43 -10.46
C GLY A 48 -10.64 -2.39 -8.97
N ILE A 49 -9.65 -2.64 -8.11
CA ILE A 49 -9.79 -2.56 -6.66
C ILE A 49 -10.21 -1.15 -6.22
N MET A 50 -9.57 -0.09 -6.76
CA MET A 50 -9.90 1.29 -6.42
C MET A 50 -11.32 1.68 -6.83
N ARG A 51 -11.78 1.25 -8.01
CA ARG A 51 -13.18 1.47 -8.45
C ARG A 51 -14.19 0.84 -7.49
N GLU A 52 -13.91 -0.37 -7.03
CA GLU A 52 -14.74 -1.04 -6.03
C GLU A 52 -14.71 -0.32 -4.68
N ILE A 53 -13.53 0.14 -4.24
CA ILE A 53 -13.39 0.91 -3.00
C ILE A 53 -14.22 2.19 -3.08
N VAL A 54 -14.06 2.99 -4.12
CA VAL A 54 -14.78 4.25 -4.33
C VAL A 54 -16.30 4.01 -4.27
N LYS A 55 -16.80 3.05 -5.06
CA LYS A 55 -18.22 2.71 -5.08
C LYS A 55 -18.76 2.34 -3.70
N LYS A 56 -18.09 1.44 -2.99
CA LYS A 56 -18.50 0.97 -1.66
C LYS A 56 -18.37 2.06 -0.60
N LEU A 57 -17.32 2.89 -0.70
CA LEU A 57 -17.09 3.99 0.23
C LEU A 57 -18.15 5.08 0.10
N GLU A 58 -18.52 5.48 -1.12
CA GLU A 58 -19.65 6.40 -1.35
C GLU A 58 -20.95 5.87 -0.76
N GLN A 59 -21.27 4.60 -1.02
CA GLN A 59 -22.46 3.95 -0.45
C GLN A 59 -22.43 3.98 1.08
N ARG A 60 -21.28 3.71 1.70
CA ARG A 60 -21.13 3.70 3.16
C ARG A 60 -21.24 5.09 3.79
N LEU A 61 -20.64 6.10 3.15
CA LEU A 61 -20.62 7.48 3.68
C LEU A 61 -21.95 8.18 3.47
N ASN A 62 -22.62 7.93 2.36
CA ASN A 62 -23.89 8.59 2.04
C ASN A 62 -25.10 7.94 2.74
N GLY A 63 -25.05 6.65 3.00
CA GLY A 63 -26.23 5.89 3.43
C GLY A 63 -27.31 5.80 2.35
N PRO A 64 -28.49 5.28 2.67
CA PRO A 64 -29.58 5.12 1.71
C PRO A 64 -30.11 6.48 1.21
N GLY A 65 -29.98 6.74 -0.09
CA GLY A 65 -30.54 7.95 -0.75
C GLY A 65 -29.78 9.25 -0.48
N GLY A 66 -28.61 9.20 0.20
CA GLY A 66 -27.77 10.38 0.41
C GLY A 66 -26.84 10.64 -0.79
N GLU A 67 -26.46 11.91 -0.98
CA GLU A 67 -25.54 12.36 -2.03
C GLU A 67 -24.49 13.36 -1.51
N ARG A 68 -24.18 13.29 -0.21
CA ARG A 68 -23.26 14.25 0.43
C ARG A 68 -21.82 14.07 -0.04
N TYR A 69 -21.40 12.83 -0.32
CA TYR A 69 -20.02 12.50 -0.70
C TYR A 69 -19.94 11.99 -2.14
N ARG A 70 -18.92 12.48 -2.84
CA ARG A 70 -18.44 11.93 -4.10
C ARG A 70 -16.97 11.53 -3.92
N ALA A 71 -16.56 10.39 -4.48
CA ALA A 71 -15.19 9.90 -4.37
C ALA A 71 -14.56 9.73 -5.75
N TYR A 72 -13.34 10.24 -5.90
CA TYR A 72 -12.58 10.23 -7.14
C TYR A 72 -11.29 9.43 -6.98
N ILE A 73 -10.83 8.80 -8.05
CA ILE A 73 -9.57 8.08 -8.09
C ILE A 73 -8.52 8.96 -8.76
N GLY A 74 -7.45 9.28 -8.05
CA GLY A 74 -6.30 9.96 -8.64
C GLY A 74 -5.02 9.15 -8.43
N PHE A 75 -4.37 8.75 -9.50
CA PHE A 75 -3.06 8.09 -9.47
C PHE A 75 -1.93 9.07 -9.74
N ARG A 76 -0.78 8.80 -9.14
CA ARG A 76 0.42 9.61 -9.34
C ARG A 76 1.06 9.36 -10.70
N HIS A 77 1.09 8.11 -11.15
CA HIS A 77 1.90 7.68 -12.29
C HIS A 77 1.11 6.97 -13.40
N TRP A 78 -0.21 6.88 -13.29
CA TRP A 78 -1.06 6.30 -14.33
C TRP A 78 -2.47 6.88 -14.31
N HIS A 79 -3.26 6.56 -15.33
CA HIS A 79 -4.64 7.03 -15.47
C HIS A 79 -5.62 6.32 -14.49
N PRO A 80 -6.61 7.08 -13.98
CA PRO A 80 -6.73 8.54 -14.06
C PRO A 80 -5.66 9.23 -13.21
N TYR A 81 -4.97 10.21 -13.76
CA TYR A 81 -3.99 10.99 -12.98
C TYR A 81 -4.69 11.85 -11.93
N ILE A 82 -3.99 12.21 -10.86
CA ILE A 82 -4.49 13.13 -9.82
C ILE A 82 -5.00 14.43 -10.45
N LYS A 83 -4.31 14.96 -11.47
CA LYS A 83 -4.73 16.16 -12.18
C LYS A 83 -6.06 15.97 -12.93
N ASP A 84 -6.25 14.81 -13.56
CA ASP A 84 -7.48 14.51 -14.30
C ASP A 84 -8.66 14.38 -13.33
N ALA A 85 -8.47 13.66 -12.21
CA ALA A 85 -9.46 13.55 -11.16
C ALA A 85 -9.80 14.91 -10.52
N TYR A 86 -8.79 15.79 -10.38
CA TYR A 86 -9.01 17.15 -9.88
C TYR A 86 -9.82 17.99 -10.88
N ALA A 87 -9.57 17.87 -12.18
CA ALA A 87 -10.35 18.55 -13.20
C ALA A 87 -11.82 18.08 -13.21
N GLU A 88 -12.05 16.77 -13.11
CA GLU A 88 -13.41 16.19 -13.05
C GLU A 88 -14.19 16.68 -11.82
N LEU A 89 -13.58 16.70 -10.63
CA LEU A 89 -14.25 17.17 -9.42
C LEU A 89 -14.60 18.69 -9.45
N MET A 90 -13.89 19.49 -10.23
CA MET A 90 -14.17 20.91 -10.37
C MET A 90 -15.54 21.19 -11.02
N ASP A 91 -15.99 20.30 -11.90
CA ASP A 91 -17.30 20.42 -12.56
C ASP A 91 -18.46 20.25 -11.55
N GLU A 92 -18.24 19.51 -10.46
CA GLU A 92 -19.22 19.26 -9.40
C GLU A 92 -19.28 20.41 -8.34
N ARG A 93 -18.36 21.38 -8.39
CA ARG A 93 -18.28 22.51 -7.44
C ARG A 93 -18.34 22.07 -5.98
N PRO A 94 -17.38 21.27 -5.49
CA PRO A 94 -17.42 20.73 -4.14
C PRO A 94 -17.34 21.83 -3.08
N GLU A 95 -18.00 21.61 -1.95
CA GLU A 95 -17.86 22.49 -0.78
C GLU A 95 -16.49 22.34 -0.11
N GLN A 96 -15.90 21.15 -0.16
CA GLN A 96 -14.55 20.83 0.33
C GLN A 96 -13.96 19.61 -0.37
N LEU A 97 -12.64 19.48 -0.34
CA LEU A 97 -11.92 18.30 -0.81
C LEU A 97 -11.12 17.65 0.33
N ILE A 98 -11.31 16.37 0.55
CA ILE A 98 -10.50 15.57 1.48
C ILE A 98 -9.65 14.59 0.68
N GLY A 99 -8.34 14.81 0.66
CA GLY A 99 -7.38 13.90 0.03
C GLY A 99 -7.01 12.73 0.94
N VAL A 100 -7.39 11.50 0.56
CA VAL A 100 -7.02 10.29 1.30
C VAL A 100 -6.01 9.48 0.50
N CYS A 101 -4.87 9.15 1.12
CA CYS A 101 -3.87 8.29 0.50
C CYS A 101 -4.10 6.83 0.87
N MET A 102 -4.03 5.96 -0.14
CA MET A 102 -4.20 4.52 0.02
C MET A 102 -2.92 3.84 0.51
N ALA A 103 -2.28 4.49 1.49
CA ALA A 103 -1.14 4.01 2.25
C ALA A 103 -1.27 4.54 3.69
N PRO A 104 -1.26 3.68 4.71
CA PRO A 104 -1.48 4.10 6.10
C PRO A 104 -0.33 4.93 6.69
N GLN A 105 0.91 4.60 6.32
CA GLN A 105 2.13 5.18 6.89
C GLN A 105 2.61 6.36 6.04
N TYR A 106 2.72 7.53 6.65
CA TYR A 106 3.21 8.73 5.95
C TYR A 106 4.68 8.61 5.58
N SER A 107 4.98 9.04 4.36
CA SER A 107 6.31 9.48 3.94
C SER A 107 6.20 10.69 3.01
N SER A 108 7.16 11.59 3.11
CA SER A 108 7.29 12.71 2.17
C SER A 108 7.50 12.26 0.73
N MET A 109 8.10 11.08 0.52
CA MET A 109 8.37 10.49 -0.80
C MET A 109 7.15 9.80 -1.42
N SER A 110 6.14 9.44 -0.63
CA SER A 110 4.88 8.83 -1.09
C SER A 110 3.70 9.79 -0.89
N ILE A 111 3.15 9.86 0.31
CA ILE A 111 1.97 10.68 0.62
C ILE A 111 2.23 12.16 0.37
N GLY A 112 3.39 12.68 0.81
CA GLY A 112 3.80 14.06 0.52
C GLY A 112 3.86 14.35 -0.98
N ALA A 113 4.29 13.38 -1.79
CA ALA A 113 4.33 13.56 -3.24
C ALA A 113 2.93 13.53 -3.88
N TYR A 114 1.96 12.79 -3.32
CA TYR A 114 0.56 12.84 -3.79
C TYR A 114 -0.08 14.17 -3.45
N ILE A 115 0.10 14.66 -2.22
CA ILE A 115 -0.35 15.99 -1.80
C ILE A 115 0.19 17.07 -2.74
N LYS A 116 1.49 17.03 -3.02
CA LYS A 116 2.12 17.96 -3.98
C LYS A 116 1.43 17.91 -5.35
N LYS A 117 1.05 16.74 -5.86
CA LYS A 117 0.33 16.62 -7.14
C LYS A 117 -1.07 17.23 -7.10
N VAL A 118 -1.78 17.15 -5.97
CA VAL A 118 -3.05 17.86 -5.80
C VAL A 118 -2.85 19.37 -5.78
N GLU A 119 -1.85 19.87 -5.04
CA GLU A 119 -1.56 21.31 -5.00
C GLU A 119 -1.07 21.87 -6.35
N GLU A 120 -0.31 21.06 -7.12
CA GLU A 120 0.05 21.43 -8.50
C GLU A 120 -1.20 21.50 -9.39
N ALA A 121 -2.14 20.57 -9.27
CA ALA A 121 -3.41 20.61 -10.01
C ALA A 121 -4.27 21.82 -9.59
N ARG A 122 -4.38 22.08 -8.29
CA ARG A 122 -5.08 23.23 -7.75
C ARG A 122 -4.51 24.56 -8.26
N ALA A 123 -3.19 24.69 -8.25
CA ALA A 123 -2.52 25.89 -8.77
C ALA A 123 -2.77 26.12 -10.27
N ALA A 124 -2.90 25.05 -11.03
CA ALA A 124 -3.11 25.10 -12.49
C ALA A 124 -4.57 25.31 -12.89
N LEU A 125 -5.53 24.73 -12.15
CA LEU A 125 -6.95 24.66 -12.51
C LEU A 125 -7.83 25.59 -11.64
N GLY A 126 -7.31 26.10 -10.52
CA GLY A 126 -8.07 26.90 -9.57
C GLY A 126 -8.86 26.04 -8.58
N GLY A 127 -9.87 26.63 -7.98
CA GLY A 127 -10.75 26.02 -6.96
C GLY A 127 -10.67 26.78 -5.63
N GLU A 128 -11.77 27.46 -5.26
CA GLU A 128 -11.84 28.30 -4.04
C GLU A 128 -12.36 27.53 -2.81
N PHE A 129 -12.51 26.20 -2.92
CA PHE A 129 -12.95 25.36 -1.81
C PHE A 129 -11.77 24.93 -0.91
N PRO A 130 -12.02 24.68 0.39
CA PRO A 130 -11.03 24.14 1.29
C PRO A 130 -10.51 22.76 0.84
N VAL A 131 -9.20 22.57 0.95
CA VAL A 131 -8.55 21.27 0.68
C VAL A 131 -7.83 20.82 1.93
N SER A 132 -8.08 19.60 2.36
CA SER A 132 -7.43 18.97 3.51
C SER A 132 -6.97 17.56 3.19
N TYR A 133 -6.08 17.00 4.01
CA TYR A 133 -5.46 15.71 3.74
C TYR A 133 -5.42 14.83 4.98
N VAL A 134 -5.89 13.60 4.84
CA VAL A 134 -5.58 12.53 5.78
C VAL A 134 -4.16 12.05 5.49
N GLN A 135 -3.21 12.54 6.28
CA GLN A 135 -1.78 12.26 6.05
C GLN A 135 -1.35 10.89 6.55
N SER A 136 -1.98 10.37 7.60
CA SER A 136 -1.62 9.07 8.17
C SER A 136 -2.79 8.47 8.93
N TRP A 137 -2.91 7.15 8.86
CA TRP A 137 -3.90 6.36 9.60
C TRP A 137 -3.34 4.99 10.04
N HIS A 138 -2.01 4.93 10.20
CA HIS A 138 -1.22 3.72 10.44
C HIS A 138 -1.49 3.04 11.80
N GLU A 139 -2.03 3.74 12.79
CA GLU A 139 -2.45 3.19 14.08
C GLU A 139 -3.98 3.19 14.24
N HIS A 140 -4.75 3.39 13.15
CA HIS A 140 -6.20 3.35 13.25
C HIS A 140 -6.67 2.00 13.82
N PRO A 141 -7.48 1.97 14.92
CA PRO A 141 -7.78 0.72 15.64
C PRO A 141 -8.40 -0.37 14.75
N ARG A 142 -9.27 0.02 13.80
CA ARG A 142 -9.86 -0.94 12.85
C ARG A 142 -8.85 -1.48 11.86
N LEU A 143 -7.81 -0.72 11.48
CA LEU A 143 -6.72 -1.21 10.63
C LEU A 143 -5.92 -2.30 11.38
N ILE A 144 -5.56 -2.00 12.62
CA ILE A 144 -4.81 -2.93 13.46
C ILE A 144 -5.59 -4.24 13.67
N ALA A 145 -6.88 -4.14 13.99
CA ALA A 145 -7.76 -5.30 14.14
C ALA A 145 -7.84 -6.12 12.84
N ALA A 146 -8.07 -5.49 11.69
CA ALA A 146 -8.19 -6.17 10.41
C ALA A 146 -6.89 -6.89 10.00
N ILE A 147 -5.71 -6.30 10.26
CA ILE A 147 -4.42 -6.95 10.03
C ILE A 147 -4.26 -8.17 10.96
N ALA A 148 -4.59 -8.03 12.25
CA ALA A 148 -4.51 -9.12 13.22
C ALA A 148 -5.45 -10.27 12.86
N GLU A 149 -6.67 -9.99 12.41
CA GLU A 149 -7.62 -10.99 11.91
C GLU A 149 -7.07 -11.73 10.68
N ASN A 150 -6.49 -11.01 9.70
CA ASN A 150 -5.89 -11.61 8.52
C ASN A 150 -4.67 -12.48 8.87
N ILE A 151 -3.87 -12.10 9.86
CA ILE A 151 -2.77 -12.90 10.40
C ILE A 151 -3.32 -14.19 11.02
N THR A 152 -4.31 -14.09 11.90
CA THR A 152 -4.94 -15.24 12.55
C THR A 152 -5.54 -16.21 11.55
N ALA A 153 -6.23 -15.69 10.53
CA ALA A 153 -6.78 -16.51 9.43
C ALA A 153 -5.67 -17.19 8.61
N ALA A 154 -4.59 -16.47 8.29
CA ALA A 154 -3.50 -17.02 7.48
C ALA A 154 -2.66 -18.07 8.25
N LEU A 155 -2.54 -17.98 9.56
CA LEU A 155 -1.90 -18.99 10.40
C LEU A 155 -2.61 -20.35 10.30
N GLN A 156 -3.90 -20.38 9.94
CA GLN A 156 -4.62 -21.66 9.73
C GLN A 156 -4.09 -22.46 8.55
N LYS A 157 -3.32 -21.87 7.64
CA LYS A 157 -2.68 -22.56 6.51
C LYS A 157 -1.51 -23.46 6.93
N PHE A 158 -1.00 -23.30 8.15
CA PHE A 158 0.07 -24.11 8.70
C PHE A 158 -0.46 -25.29 9.53
N PRO A 159 0.31 -26.38 9.72
CA PRO A 159 -0.05 -27.48 10.60
C PRO A 159 -0.36 -27.02 12.02
N ALA A 160 -1.36 -27.61 12.67
CA ALA A 160 -1.90 -27.14 13.96
C ALA A 160 -0.84 -27.09 15.08
N ASP A 161 0.08 -28.04 15.10
CA ASP A 161 1.14 -28.21 16.10
C ASP A 161 2.27 -27.18 16.00
N VAL A 162 2.34 -26.43 14.88
CA VAL A 162 3.39 -25.40 14.67
C VAL A 162 2.86 -23.97 14.66
N ARG A 163 1.54 -23.75 14.51
CA ARG A 163 0.92 -22.43 14.31
C ARG A 163 1.36 -21.37 15.31
N SER A 164 1.43 -21.71 16.60
CA SER A 164 1.82 -20.79 17.66
C SER A 164 3.30 -20.39 17.63
N ARG A 165 4.12 -21.12 16.87
CA ARG A 165 5.56 -20.89 16.73
C ARG A 165 5.97 -20.35 15.36
N VAL A 166 5.02 -20.17 14.45
CA VAL A 166 5.28 -19.59 13.12
C VAL A 166 5.66 -18.13 13.29
N PRO A 167 6.89 -17.72 12.91
CA PRO A 167 7.28 -16.33 12.97
C PRO A 167 6.48 -15.51 11.95
N ILE A 168 6.11 -14.30 12.36
CA ILE A 168 5.44 -13.32 11.50
C ILE A 168 6.50 -12.33 11.01
N LEU A 169 6.74 -12.32 9.71
CA LEU A 169 7.61 -11.36 9.05
C LEU A 169 6.78 -10.19 8.52
N PHE A 170 6.77 -9.10 9.26
CA PHE A 170 6.14 -7.85 8.84
C PHE A 170 6.99 -7.15 7.80
N THR A 171 6.36 -6.64 6.75
CA THR A 171 7.09 -5.93 5.70
C THR A 171 6.42 -4.64 5.26
N ALA A 172 7.24 -3.72 4.73
CA ALA A 172 6.82 -2.51 4.07
C ALA A 172 7.79 -2.20 2.91
N HIS A 173 7.38 -1.33 1.98
CA HIS A 173 8.25 -0.92 0.88
C HIS A 173 9.51 -0.23 1.39
N SER A 174 10.69 -0.58 0.87
CA SER A 174 11.92 0.12 1.19
C SER A 174 11.92 1.52 0.58
N LEU A 175 12.55 2.45 1.27
CA LEU A 175 12.78 3.82 0.79
C LEU A 175 14.28 4.14 0.88
N PRO A 176 14.80 5.10 0.10
CA PRO A 176 16.18 5.54 0.20
C PRO A 176 16.52 6.00 1.63
N GLU A 177 17.70 5.59 2.16
CA GLU A 177 18.12 5.94 3.53
C GLU A 177 18.19 7.45 3.80
N ARG A 178 18.26 8.29 2.76
CA ARG A 178 18.22 9.75 2.91
C ARG A 178 16.98 10.27 3.64
N ILE A 179 15.89 9.51 3.66
CA ILE A 179 14.69 9.89 4.43
C ILE A 179 14.97 10.03 5.92
N LEU A 180 15.96 9.29 6.46
CA LEU A 180 16.39 9.39 7.85
C LEU A 180 16.99 10.78 8.16
N GLN A 181 17.75 11.34 7.21
CA GLN A 181 18.29 12.70 7.32
C GLN A 181 17.18 13.76 7.23
N MET A 182 16.12 13.47 6.50
CA MET A 182 14.92 14.31 6.38
C MET A 182 14.00 14.21 7.60
N LYS A 183 14.31 13.34 8.57
CA LYS A 183 13.46 13.02 9.73
C LYS A 183 12.05 12.58 9.30
N ASP A 184 11.97 11.84 8.19
CA ASP A 184 10.71 11.31 7.67
C ASP A 184 10.16 10.27 8.66
N PRO A 185 8.89 10.36 9.08
CA PRO A 185 8.35 9.48 10.12
C PRO A 185 8.04 8.06 9.63
N TYR A 186 8.25 7.76 8.35
CA TYR A 186 7.89 6.47 7.76
C TYR A 186 8.41 5.25 8.52
N PRO A 187 9.70 5.16 8.91
CA PRO A 187 10.20 4.02 9.68
C PRO A 187 9.50 3.85 11.03
N ASP A 188 9.18 4.96 11.69
CA ASP A 188 8.48 4.93 12.98
C ASP A 188 7.02 4.52 12.82
N HIS A 189 6.33 5.03 11.79
CA HIS A 189 4.95 4.66 11.49
C HIS A 189 4.79 3.17 11.16
N VAL A 190 5.71 2.59 10.37
CA VAL A 190 5.66 1.15 10.07
C VAL A 190 5.88 0.31 11.33
N ARG A 191 6.85 0.70 12.18
CA ARG A 191 7.10 0.04 13.46
C ARG A 191 5.93 0.18 14.43
N ALA A 192 5.30 1.36 14.48
CA ALA A 192 4.11 1.59 15.30
C ALA A 192 2.96 0.67 14.89
N THR A 193 2.70 0.54 13.57
CA THR A 193 1.71 -0.42 13.04
C THR A 193 2.03 -1.85 13.48
N MET A 194 3.26 -2.32 13.24
CA MET A 194 3.69 -3.66 13.65
C MET A 194 3.48 -3.89 15.14
N ASN A 195 3.96 -2.97 15.97
CA ASN A 195 3.87 -3.09 17.43
C ASN A 195 2.42 -3.12 17.91
N ALA A 196 1.53 -2.32 17.32
CA ALA A 196 0.11 -2.32 17.63
C ALA A 196 -0.56 -3.65 17.26
N VAL A 197 -0.23 -4.22 16.10
CA VAL A 197 -0.70 -5.54 15.69
C VAL A 197 -0.19 -6.63 16.62
N CYS A 198 1.11 -6.62 16.98
CA CYS A 198 1.67 -7.57 17.94
C CYS A 198 0.97 -7.49 19.30
N ARG A 199 0.68 -6.29 19.81
CA ARG A 199 -0.09 -6.14 21.07
C ARG A 199 -1.49 -6.77 20.98
N THR A 200 -2.13 -6.68 19.82
CA THR A 200 -3.46 -7.27 19.59
C THR A 200 -3.41 -8.79 19.49
N LEU A 201 -2.35 -9.35 18.89
CA LEU A 201 -2.17 -10.80 18.74
C LEU A 201 -1.70 -11.49 20.03
N GLY A 202 -1.08 -10.74 20.95
CA GLY A 202 -0.46 -11.29 22.15
C GLY A 202 0.97 -11.78 21.91
N GLU A 203 1.33 -12.92 22.48
CA GLU A 203 2.68 -13.46 22.41
C GLU A 203 2.96 -14.08 21.02
N VAL A 204 3.75 -13.39 20.19
CA VAL A 204 4.13 -13.81 18.83
C VAL A 204 5.61 -13.59 18.56
N THR A 205 6.22 -14.46 17.76
CA THR A 205 7.56 -14.22 17.21
C THR A 205 7.43 -13.30 16.03
N ALA A 206 7.88 -12.05 16.14
CA ALA A 206 7.77 -11.03 15.12
C ALA A 206 9.16 -10.58 14.62
N ARG A 207 9.29 -10.41 13.30
CA ARG A 207 10.42 -9.78 12.62
C ARG A 207 9.90 -8.69 11.70
N PHE A 208 10.75 -7.72 11.39
CA PHE A 208 10.45 -6.68 10.42
C PHE A 208 11.54 -6.59 9.35
N ALA A 209 11.14 -6.39 8.10
CA ALA A 209 12.03 -6.15 6.97
C ALA A 209 11.42 -5.21 5.94
N TYR A 210 12.27 -4.63 5.10
CA TYR A 210 11.83 -3.85 3.94
C TYR A 210 11.91 -4.68 2.66
N GLN A 211 10.94 -4.49 1.75
CA GLN A 211 10.85 -5.17 0.46
C GLN A 211 10.90 -4.19 -0.72
N SER A 212 11.04 -4.72 -1.93
CA SER A 212 10.83 -4.01 -3.20
C SER A 212 11.69 -2.75 -3.36
N ARG A 213 12.96 -2.81 -2.94
CA ARG A 213 13.88 -1.69 -3.12
C ARG A 213 14.04 -1.31 -4.60
N GLY A 214 14.12 -0.01 -4.87
CA GLY A 214 14.37 0.48 -6.22
C GLY A 214 15.80 0.14 -6.73
N ARG A 215 15.94 0.05 -8.03
CA ARG A 215 17.24 -0.20 -8.70
C ARG A 215 18.02 1.10 -8.89
N SER A 216 18.39 1.77 -7.79
CA SER A 216 19.28 2.93 -7.80
C SER A 216 20.59 2.62 -7.06
N SER A 217 21.60 3.44 -7.28
CA SER A 217 22.88 3.35 -6.54
C SER A 217 22.80 3.88 -5.10
N GLU A 218 21.68 4.46 -4.71
CA GLU A 218 21.46 4.93 -3.34
C GLU A 218 21.35 3.74 -2.38
N LYS A 219 21.70 3.98 -1.12
CA LYS A 219 21.37 3.04 -0.04
C LYS A 219 19.87 3.11 0.26
N TRP A 220 19.31 1.96 0.52
CA TRP A 220 17.91 1.78 0.86
C TRP A 220 17.75 1.24 2.28
N LEU A 221 16.62 1.51 2.91
CA LEU A 221 16.30 1.00 4.25
C LEU A 221 16.39 -0.52 4.30
N GLY A 222 16.96 -1.03 5.37
CA GLY A 222 17.09 -2.45 5.68
C GLY A 222 16.66 -2.79 7.11
N PRO A 223 16.68 -4.07 7.50
CA PRO A 223 17.11 -5.21 6.70
C PRO A 223 16.18 -5.46 5.51
N THR A 224 16.69 -6.11 4.46
CA THR A 224 15.87 -6.54 3.34
C THR A 224 15.05 -7.79 3.71
N VAL A 225 13.96 -8.02 2.98
CA VAL A 225 13.13 -9.21 3.22
C VAL A 225 13.89 -10.50 2.96
N GLU A 226 14.82 -10.51 2.00
CA GLU A 226 15.68 -11.65 1.69
C GLU A 226 16.62 -11.96 2.86
N GLU A 227 17.27 -10.94 3.44
CA GLU A 227 18.12 -11.08 4.62
C GLU A 227 17.36 -11.60 5.82
N ALA A 228 16.15 -11.07 6.04
CA ALA A 228 15.29 -11.52 7.14
C ALA A 228 14.81 -12.97 6.96
N LEU A 229 14.51 -13.38 5.73
CA LEU A 229 14.11 -14.76 5.41
C LEU A 229 15.29 -15.72 5.60
N ASP A 230 16.49 -15.34 5.15
CA ASP A 230 17.72 -16.13 5.35
C ASP A 230 18.06 -16.30 6.84
N ALA A 231 17.88 -15.24 7.64
CA ALA A 231 18.06 -15.29 9.08
C ALA A 231 17.06 -16.24 9.77
N LEU A 232 15.77 -16.18 9.38
CA LEU A 232 14.77 -17.11 9.89
C LEU A 232 15.08 -18.57 9.54
N CYS A 233 15.59 -18.81 8.33
CA CYS A 233 16.06 -20.14 7.92
C CYS A 233 17.25 -20.62 8.78
N ALA A 234 18.23 -19.75 9.02
CA ALA A 234 19.41 -20.03 9.86
C ALA A 234 19.02 -20.31 11.32
N ASP A 235 17.98 -19.65 11.84
CA ASP A 235 17.39 -19.88 13.16
C ASP A 235 16.61 -21.21 13.24
N GLY A 236 16.52 -21.96 12.13
CA GLY A 236 15.89 -23.29 12.06
C GLY A 236 14.38 -23.27 11.78
N HIS A 237 13.78 -22.11 11.49
CA HIS A 237 12.38 -22.03 11.13
C HIS A 237 12.08 -22.71 9.78
N LYS A 238 11.00 -23.50 9.73
CA LYS A 238 10.52 -24.17 8.52
C LYS A 238 9.24 -23.55 7.96
N HIS A 239 8.67 -22.61 8.67
CA HIS A 239 7.44 -21.91 8.32
C HIS A 239 7.63 -20.43 8.58
N VAL A 240 7.06 -19.57 7.74
CA VAL A 240 7.04 -18.13 7.93
C VAL A 240 5.74 -17.56 7.37
N LEU A 241 5.10 -16.66 8.12
CA LEU A 241 3.94 -15.90 7.67
C LEU A 241 4.37 -14.47 7.37
N MET A 242 4.21 -14.04 6.11
CA MET A 242 4.43 -12.64 5.72
C MET A 242 3.19 -11.79 5.96
N ALA A 243 3.41 -10.62 6.59
CA ALA A 243 2.41 -9.58 6.80
C ALA A 243 2.89 -8.25 6.17
N PRO A 244 2.57 -7.99 4.88
CA PRO A 244 3.01 -6.77 4.18
C PRO A 244 2.15 -5.57 4.60
N ILE A 245 2.40 -5.04 5.81
CA ILE A 245 1.60 -3.98 6.45
C ILE A 245 1.77 -2.58 5.82
N GLY A 246 2.77 -2.40 4.96
CA GLY A 246 2.97 -1.18 4.18
C GLY A 246 2.02 -1.04 2.99
N PHE A 247 1.23 -2.08 2.69
CA PHE A 247 0.30 -2.13 1.58
C PHE A 247 -1.11 -2.47 2.05
N ILE A 248 -2.11 -2.01 1.31
CA ILE A 248 -3.52 -2.29 1.61
C ILE A 248 -4.23 -3.09 0.51
N SER A 249 -3.61 -3.21 -0.66
CA SER A 249 -4.19 -3.90 -1.81
C SER A 249 -3.17 -4.75 -2.55
N ASP A 250 -3.67 -5.75 -3.27
CA ASP A 250 -2.86 -6.52 -4.21
C ASP A 250 -2.38 -5.63 -5.36
N HIS A 251 -1.10 -5.78 -5.72
CA HIS A 251 -0.42 -5.12 -6.82
C HIS A 251 0.83 -5.94 -7.19
N LEU A 252 1.60 -5.50 -8.17
CA LEU A 252 2.73 -6.28 -8.69
C LEU A 252 3.70 -6.75 -7.61
N GLU A 253 4.09 -5.85 -6.69
CA GLU A 253 5.08 -6.16 -5.63
C GLU A 253 4.55 -7.14 -4.56
N VAL A 254 3.23 -7.30 -4.45
CA VAL A 254 2.61 -8.33 -3.61
C VAL A 254 2.48 -9.63 -4.39
N LEU A 255 1.94 -9.58 -5.60
CA LEU A 255 1.62 -10.76 -6.40
C LEU A 255 2.86 -11.42 -7.02
N TYR A 256 3.88 -10.65 -7.35
CA TYR A 256 5.12 -11.17 -7.93
C TYR A 256 6.21 -11.35 -6.87
N ASP A 257 6.63 -10.25 -6.21
CA ASP A 257 7.80 -10.31 -5.31
C ASP A 257 7.53 -11.26 -4.13
N ILE A 258 6.30 -11.27 -3.56
CA ILE A 258 5.97 -12.15 -2.43
C ILE A 258 5.48 -13.51 -2.91
N ASP A 259 4.40 -13.55 -3.71
CA ASP A 259 3.68 -14.79 -4.02
C ASP A 259 4.44 -15.71 -4.99
N ILE A 260 5.39 -15.16 -5.76
CA ILE A 260 6.22 -15.92 -6.69
C ILE A 260 7.68 -15.97 -6.21
N GLU A 261 8.37 -14.81 -6.18
CA GLU A 261 9.82 -14.77 -6.00
C GLU A 261 10.23 -15.20 -4.58
N LEU A 262 9.65 -14.62 -3.53
CA LEU A 262 9.97 -14.97 -2.15
C LEU A 262 9.46 -16.35 -1.75
N LYS A 263 8.29 -16.78 -2.25
CA LYS A 263 7.83 -18.17 -2.05
C LYS A 263 8.80 -19.19 -2.65
N GLN A 264 9.29 -18.94 -3.87
CA GLN A 264 10.29 -19.81 -4.50
C GLN A 264 11.61 -19.81 -3.73
N ARG A 265 12.06 -18.64 -3.22
CA ARG A 265 13.26 -18.55 -2.37
C ARG A 265 13.09 -19.36 -1.10
N ALA A 266 11.98 -19.20 -0.38
CA ALA A 266 11.67 -19.96 0.82
C ALA A 266 11.66 -21.46 0.57
N ALA A 267 10.99 -21.90 -0.51
CA ALA A 267 10.91 -23.32 -0.89
C ALA A 267 12.30 -23.93 -1.17
N LYS A 268 13.21 -23.20 -1.85
CA LYS A 268 14.60 -23.63 -2.07
C LYS A 268 15.38 -23.82 -0.76
N GLN A 269 14.99 -23.13 0.31
CA GLN A 269 15.56 -23.26 1.65
C GLN A 269 14.81 -24.27 2.53
N GLY A 270 13.83 -24.98 1.97
CA GLY A 270 12.99 -25.95 2.69
C GLY A 270 12.03 -25.30 3.67
N MET A 271 11.61 -24.05 3.41
CA MET A 271 10.62 -23.33 4.21
C MET A 271 9.29 -23.20 3.45
N GLN A 272 8.19 -23.29 4.18
CA GLN A 272 6.86 -22.89 3.71
C GLN A 272 6.65 -21.40 4.05
N LEU A 273 6.44 -20.58 3.02
CA LEU A 273 6.05 -19.17 3.14
C LEU A 273 4.58 -19.01 2.77
N GLU A 274 3.80 -18.45 3.68
CA GLU A 274 2.45 -17.97 3.43
C GLU A 274 2.36 -16.48 3.62
N ARG A 275 1.34 -15.87 3.05
CA ARG A 275 1.06 -14.42 3.18
C ARG A 275 -0.36 -14.20 3.70
N ILE A 276 -0.56 -13.13 4.48
CA ILE A 276 -1.90 -12.66 4.82
C ILE A 276 -2.65 -12.18 3.56
N ALA A 277 -3.96 -12.23 3.59
CA ALA A 277 -4.79 -11.58 2.57
C ALA A 277 -4.61 -10.04 2.67
N MET A 278 -4.56 -9.38 1.51
CA MET A 278 -4.61 -7.92 1.47
C MET A 278 -6.04 -7.44 1.73
N LEU A 279 -6.18 -6.23 2.25
CA LEU A 279 -7.49 -5.67 2.55
C LEU A 279 -8.34 -5.47 1.30
N ASN A 280 -7.74 -5.02 0.20
CA ASN A 280 -8.45 -4.79 -1.07
C ASN A 280 -9.77 -4.01 -0.85
N ALA A 281 -10.81 -4.25 -1.65
CA ALA A 281 -12.13 -3.64 -1.51
C ALA A 281 -13.05 -4.39 -0.52
N THR A 282 -12.49 -4.94 0.56
CA THR A 282 -13.26 -5.68 1.57
C THR A 282 -14.02 -4.75 2.52
N PRO A 283 -15.11 -5.22 3.16
CA PRO A 283 -15.85 -4.43 4.13
C PRO A 283 -14.97 -3.80 5.24
N PRO A 284 -13.99 -4.52 5.83
CA PRO A 284 -13.09 -3.89 6.80
C PRO A 284 -12.37 -2.64 6.29
N LEU A 285 -11.82 -2.65 5.05
CA LEU A 285 -11.16 -1.46 4.51
C LEU A 285 -12.14 -0.30 4.30
N ILE A 286 -13.36 -0.59 3.83
CA ILE A 286 -14.38 0.45 3.63
C ILE A 286 -14.74 1.12 4.96
N GLU A 287 -14.92 0.35 6.04
CA GLU A 287 -15.20 0.88 7.38
C GLU A 287 -14.00 1.65 7.96
N ILE A 288 -12.77 1.23 7.68
CA ILE A 288 -11.57 1.97 8.07
C ILE A 288 -11.56 3.34 7.38
N LEU A 289 -11.71 3.38 6.06
CA LEU A 289 -11.66 4.62 5.28
C LEU A 289 -12.80 5.57 5.66
N ALA A 290 -14.01 5.06 5.83
CA ALA A 290 -15.15 5.87 6.28
C ALA A 290 -14.87 6.49 7.66
N SER A 291 -14.41 5.69 8.63
CA SER A 291 -14.05 6.18 9.97
C SER A 291 -12.93 7.22 9.95
N VAL A 292 -11.92 7.03 9.10
CA VAL A 292 -10.81 7.96 8.93
C VAL A 292 -11.30 9.31 8.38
N ILE A 293 -12.20 9.29 7.40
CA ILE A 293 -12.79 10.52 6.80
C ILE A 293 -13.69 11.22 7.83
N GLU A 294 -14.59 10.50 8.49
CA GLU A 294 -15.50 11.05 9.51
C GLU A 294 -14.74 11.69 10.69
N GLN A 295 -13.64 11.07 11.14
CA GLN A 295 -12.77 11.62 12.19
C GLN A 295 -12.03 12.88 11.71
N HIS A 296 -11.54 12.86 10.46
CA HIS A 296 -10.86 14.01 9.86
C HIS A 296 -11.79 15.22 9.75
N GLU A 297 -13.01 15.06 9.24
CA GLU A 297 -14.02 16.12 9.18
C GLU A 297 -14.32 16.69 10.57
N THR A 298 -14.50 15.82 11.57
CA THR A 298 -14.76 16.25 12.95
C THR A 298 -13.60 17.11 13.50
N SER A 299 -12.37 16.83 13.09
CA SER A 299 -11.17 17.59 13.50
C SER A 299 -11.07 18.97 12.86
N LEU A 300 -11.67 19.17 11.67
CA LEU A 300 -11.67 20.45 10.96
C LEU A 300 -12.70 21.46 11.53
N VAL A 301 -13.71 20.99 12.25
CA VAL A 301 -14.79 21.81 12.82
C VAL A 301 -14.42 22.34 14.21
N ARG A 302 -13.37 21.82 14.82
CA ARG A 302 -12.85 22.25 16.13
C ARG A 302 -11.76 23.30 15.98
#